data_d0ddfb999c19a771ec99f647b6a8d212
#
_entry.id   d0ddfb999c19a771ec99f647b6a8d212
#
_cell.length_a   1.000
_cell.length_b   1.000
_cell.length_c   1.000
_cell.angle_alpha   90.00
_cell.angle_beta   90.00
_cell.angle_gamma   90.00
#
_symmetry.space_group_name_H-M   'P 1'
#
loop_
_entity.id
_entity.type
_entity.pdbx_description
1 polymer ?
#
loop_
_entity_poly.entity_id
_entity_poly.type
_entity_poly.pdbx_seq_one_letter_code
_entity_poly.pdbx_strand_id
1 'polypeptide(L)'
;MIQAVEAITHALNRTEHGYAAIDGAAGTMVQPYMIRLNAPVAEDDVRRAMRSLVSHHPRLRGVVAPGLYFYRLRILPDDDLVDQLFNVAYRVEAHINAHDCAALEAYQNQMLNEVMPLERGLSVHLRFIPHASQPVIFFCLHHLFGDGRTCMQLVGDLLKLLNGQTIEMQAVETPSMLGAVAPAHWWQWPRQIWRSRQHKVNEAKRQAGLHIQQLPMQTTTHFSVNAMRQHRVSVGSAVLRQAARKLGVSLNTFMVSAVA
;
A
#
# COMPACT_ATOMS: atom_id res chain seq x y z
N MET A 1 -22.88 -0.54 -31.25
CA MET A 1 -22.29 0.72 -30.75
C MET A 1 -22.27 0.60 -29.22
N ILE A 2 -21.17 0.10 -28.66
CA ILE A 2 -21.01 -0.06 -27.20
C ILE A 2 -20.80 1.35 -26.67
N GLN A 3 -21.74 1.86 -25.89
CA GLN A 3 -21.52 3.09 -25.12
C GLN A 3 -20.34 2.82 -24.19
N ALA A 4 -19.20 3.45 -24.46
CA ALA A 4 -18.07 3.44 -23.55
C ALA A 4 -18.56 4.07 -22.25
N VAL A 5 -18.71 3.24 -21.21
CA VAL A 5 -18.99 3.74 -19.86
C VAL A 5 -17.85 4.67 -19.50
N GLU A 6 -18.15 5.95 -19.35
CA GLU A 6 -17.15 6.97 -19.11
C GLU A 6 -16.45 6.70 -17.77
N ALA A 7 -15.15 6.52 -17.82
CA ALA A 7 -14.37 6.28 -16.61
C ALA A 7 -14.46 7.49 -15.69
N ILE A 8 -14.88 7.28 -14.45
CA ILE A 8 -15.01 8.35 -13.46
C ILE A 8 -13.62 8.84 -13.06
N THR A 9 -13.40 10.14 -13.20
CA THR A 9 -12.10 10.76 -12.90
C THR A 9 -12.15 11.48 -11.55
N HIS A 10 -11.22 11.16 -10.67
CA HIS A 10 -11.08 11.74 -9.33
C HIS A 10 -9.80 12.55 -9.19
N ALA A 11 -9.81 13.54 -8.32
CA ALA A 11 -8.60 14.23 -7.90
C ALA A 11 -7.77 13.34 -6.95
N LEU A 12 -6.46 13.41 -7.07
CA LEU A 12 -5.54 12.83 -6.07
C LEU A 12 -5.33 13.83 -4.93
N ASN A 13 -5.13 13.34 -3.71
CA ASN A 13 -4.70 14.19 -2.61
C ASN A 13 -3.20 14.50 -2.70
N ARG A 14 -2.68 15.38 -1.81
CA ARG A 14 -1.28 15.81 -1.84
C ARG A 14 -0.29 14.66 -1.69
N THR A 15 -0.59 13.70 -0.83
CA THR A 15 0.28 12.54 -0.58
C THR A 15 0.30 11.60 -1.78
N GLU A 16 -0.85 11.33 -2.36
CA GLU A 16 -1.00 10.53 -3.57
C GLU A 16 -0.27 11.17 -4.77
N HIS A 17 -0.34 12.50 -4.90
CA HIS A 17 0.48 13.22 -5.90
C HIS A 17 1.98 13.06 -5.64
N GLY A 18 2.40 13.12 -4.38
CA GLY A 18 3.78 12.88 -4.00
C GLY A 18 4.23 11.49 -4.44
N TYR A 19 3.45 10.45 -4.15
CA TYR A 19 3.77 9.09 -4.57
C TYR A 19 3.81 8.94 -6.10
N ALA A 20 2.85 9.53 -6.83
CA ALA A 20 2.86 9.49 -8.30
C ALA A 20 4.09 10.19 -8.90
N ALA A 21 4.54 11.30 -8.29
CA ALA A 21 5.67 12.08 -8.78
C ALA A 21 7.02 11.43 -8.49
N ILE A 22 7.15 10.68 -7.39
CA ILE A 22 8.41 10.04 -7.01
C ILE A 22 8.50 8.58 -7.44
N ASP A 23 7.40 7.99 -7.93
CA ASP A 23 7.41 6.65 -8.48
C ASP A 23 8.39 6.55 -9.65
N GLY A 24 9.19 5.51 -9.65
CA GLY A 24 10.27 5.35 -10.62
C GLY A 24 11.53 6.20 -10.33
N ALA A 25 11.42 7.36 -9.65
CA ALA A 25 12.56 8.16 -9.25
C ALA A 25 13.20 7.65 -7.94
N ALA A 26 12.37 7.22 -7.00
CA ALA A 26 12.79 6.65 -5.71
C ALA A 26 12.73 5.11 -5.68
N GLY A 27 12.68 4.46 -6.84
CA GLY A 27 12.37 3.03 -6.98
C GLY A 27 10.87 2.81 -7.01
N THR A 28 10.43 1.58 -6.74
CA THR A 28 9.00 1.25 -6.72
C THR A 28 8.39 1.57 -5.35
N MET A 29 7.18 2.12 -5.36
CA MET A 29 6.40 2.40 -4.14
C MET A 29 5.42 1.26 -3.82
N VAL A 30 5.90 0.02 -3.89
CA VAL A 30 5.11 -1.19 -3.75
C VAL A 30 5.18 -1.72 -2.32
N GLN A 31 4.06 -2.20 -1.81
CA GLN A 31 3.95 -2.81 -0.48
C GLN A 31 3.51 -4.28 -0.64
N PRO A 32 4.41 -5.26 -0.52
CA PRO A 32 4.06 -6.67 -0.56
C PRO A 32 3.63 -7.18 0.82
N TYR A 33 2.47 -7.79 0.86
CA TYR A 33 1.94 -8.49 2.03
C TYR A 33 1.90 -9.98 1.74
N MET A 34 2.55 -10.76 2.59
CA MET A 34 2.53 -12.21 2.54
C MET A 34 1.45 -12.76 3.48
N ILE A 35 0.50 -13.50 2.93
CA ILE A 35 -0.62 -14.11 3.65
C ILE A 35 -0.45 -15.63 3.59
N ARG A 36 -0.21 -16.28 4.73
CA ARG A 36 -0.21 -17.73 4.85
C ARG A 36 -1.61 -18.21 5.22
N LEU A 37 -2.17 -19.09 4.42
CA LEU A 37 -3.46 -19.70 4.71
C LEU A 37 -3.27 -20.95 5.56
N ASN A 38 -4.21 -21.20 6.48
CA ASN A 38 -4.16 -22.32 7.40
C ASN A 38 -4.82 -23.60 6.83
N ALA A 39 -5.38 -23.50 5.64
CA ALA A 39 -6.08 -24.61 4.96
C ALA A 39 -5.79 -24.58 3.47
N PRO A 40 -5.84 -25.71 2.77
CA PRO A 40 -5.75 -25.75 1.33
C PRO A 40 -6.93 -24.98 0.70
N VAL A 41 -6.65 -24.30 -0.38
CA VAL A 41 -7.65 -23.56 -1.17
C VAL A 41 -7.40 -23.84 -2.64
N ALA A 42 -8.44 -24.09 -3.40
CA ALA A 42 -8.32 -24.30 -4.84
C ALA A 42 -7.91 -23.00 -5.55
N GLU A 43 -7.10 -23.12 -6.58
CA GLU A 43 -6.62 -21.99 -7.36
C GLU A 43 -7.75 -21.14 -7.92
N ASP A 44 -8.81 -21.79 -8.44
CA ASP A 44 -9.98 -21.10 -8.97
C ASP A 44 -10.74 -20.29 -7.91
N ASP A 45 -10.78 -20.79 -6.66
CA ASP A 45 -11.41 -20.05 -5.56
C ASP A 45 -10.60 -18.80 -5.20
N VAL A 46 -9.27 -18.93 -5.16
CA VAL A 46 -8.36 -17.78 -4.94
C VAL A 46 -8.52 -16.76 -6.05
N ARG A 47 -8.53 -17.21 -7.31
CA ARG A 47 -8.70 -16.34 -8.46
C ARG A 47 -10.04 -15.60 -8.43
N ARG A 48 -11.15 -16.31 -8.13
CA ARG A 48 -12.48 -15.70 -8.00
C ARG A 48 -12.54 -14.69 -6.86
N ALA A 49 -12.00 -15.03 -5.69
CA ALA A 49 -11.97 -14.13 -4.54
C ALA A 49 -11.16 -12.86 -4.83
N MET A 50 -9.99 -12.99 -5.45
CA MET A 50 -9.17 -11.85 -5.83
C MET A 50 -9.83 -10.98 -6.90
N ARG A 51 -10.47 -11.57 -7.91
CA ARG A 51 -11.23 -10.83 -8.93
C ARG A 51 -12.44 -10.11 -8.33
N SER A 52 -13.14 -10.77 -7.41
CA SER A 52 -14.23 -10.16 -6.66
C SER A 52 -13.77 -8.99 -5.78
N LEU A 53 -12.59 -9.11 -5.14
CA LEU A 53 -12.00 -8.01 -4.39
C LEU A 53 -11.77 -6.78 -5.27
N VAL A 54 -11.22 -6.96 -6.47
CA VAL A 54 -11.01 -5.88 -7.46
C VAL A 54 -12.33 -5.24 -7.88
N SER A 55 -13.42 -6.02 -8.02
CA SER A 55 -14.75 -5.50 -8.32
C SER A 55 -15.29 -4.62 -7.20
N HIS A 56 -15.20 -5.09 -5.95
CA HIS A 56 -15.80 -4.41 -4.79
C HIS A 56 -14.97 -3.21 -4.28
N HIS A 57 -13.71 -3.13 -4.66
CA HIS A 57 -12.82 -2.01 -4.32
C HIS A 57 -12.44 -1.23 -5.58
N PRO A 58 -13.26 -0.26 -6.05
CA PRO A 58 -13.04 0.43 -7.33
C PRO A 58 -11.67 1.09 -7.45
N ARG A 59 -11.06 1.54 -6.36
CA ARG A 59 -9.70 2.09 -6.39
C ARG A 59 -8.65 1.10 -6.89
N LEU A 60 -8.85 -0.21 -6.75
CA LEU A 60 -7.96 -1.22 -7.31
C LEU A 60 -7.99 -1.28 -8.84
N ARG A 61 -9.06 -0.73 -9.46
CA ARG A 61 -9.18 -0.52 -10.90
C ARG A 61 -8.74 0.88 -11.34
N GLY A 62 -8.15 1.63 -10.41
CA GLY A 62 -7.66 2.98 -10.68
C GLY A 62 -6.40 2.98 -11.50
N VAL A 63 -6.35 3.83 -12.52
CA VAL A 63 -5.14 4.16 -13.27
C VAL A 63 -4.82 5.65 -13.08
N VAL A 64 -3.54 5.95 -12.98
CA VAL A 64 -3.07 7.33 -12.80
C VAL A 64 -2.87 7.94 -14.16
N ALA A 65 -3.63 8.98 -14.48
CA ALA A 65 -3.50 9.71 -15.73
C ALA A 65 -2.76 11.04 -15.51
N PRO A 66 -1.78 11.38 -16.33
CA PRO A 66 -1.17 12.70 -16.28
C PRO A 66 -2.21 13.76 -16.70
N GLY A 67 -2.28 14.83 -15.94
CA GLY A 67 -3.07 16.02 -16.25
C GLY A 67 -2.14 17.19 -16.58
N LEU A 68 -2.72 18.33 -17.00
CA LEU A 68 -1.92 19.50 -17.37
C LEU A 68 -1.02 20.01 -16.24
N TYR A 69 -1.49 19.93 -14.99
CA TYR A 69 -0.76 20.38 -13.79
C TYR A 69 -0.71 19.32 -12.69
N PHE A 70 -1.66 18.37 -12.71
CA PHE A 70 -1.84 17.39 -11.64
C PHE A 70 -2.20 16.03 -12.20
N TYR A 71 -1.69 14.98 -11.57
CA TYR A 71 -2.15 13.63 -11.83
C TYR A 71 -3.62 13.46 -11.40
N ARG A 72 -4.32 12.62 -12.12
CA ARG A 72 -5.71 12.26 -11.84
C ARG A 72 -5.86 10.76 -11.73
N LEU A 73 -6.74 10.32 -10.87
CA LEU A 73 -7.13 8.92 -10.76
C LEU A 73 -8.35 8.69 -11.64
N ARG A 74 -8.21 7.81 -12.62
CA ARG A 74 -9.31 7.35 -13.46
C ARG A 74 -9.69 5.95 -13.04
N ILE A 75 -10.92 5.76 -12.54
CA ILE A 75 -11.45 4.44 -12.19
C ILE A 75 -12.00 3.79 -13.46
N LEU A 76 -11.45 2.64 -13.82
CA LEU A 76 -11.93 1.87 -14.95
C LEU A 76 -13.28 1.24 -14.61
N PRO A 77 -14.23 1.17 -15.58
CA PRO A 77 -15.44 0.39 -15.42
C PRO A 77 -15.08 -1.08 -15.19
N ASP A 78 -15.96 -1.82 -14.52
CA ASP A 78 -15.74 -3.23 -14.24
C ASP A 78 -16.21 -4.08 -15.43
N ASP A 79 -15.35 -4.20 -16.42
CA ASP A 79 -15.62 -4.79 -17.73
C ASP A 79 -14.48 -5.69 -18.22
N ASP A 80 -14.55 -6.12 -19.47
CA ASP A 80 -13.58 -7.01 -20.13
C ASP A 80 -12.15 -6.45 -20.10
N LEU A 81 -11.96 -5.12 -20.10
CA LEU A 81 -10.64 -4.52 -19.98
C LEU A 81 -10.04 -4.81 -18.60
N VAL A 82 -10.85 -4.68 -17.55
CA VAL A 82 -10.40 -5.00 -16.18
C VAL A 82 -10.09 -6.49 -16.07
N ASP A 83 -10.83 -7.38 -16.74
CA ASP A 83 -10.53 -8.80 -16.77
C ASP A 83 -9.17 -9.09 -17.44
N GLN A 84 -8.88 -8.43 -18.55
CA GLN A 84 -7.57 -8.52 -19.21
C GLN A 84 -6.44 -8.03 -18.30
N LEU A 85 -6.61 -6.87 -17.66
CA LEU A 85 -5.62 -6.32 -16.72
C LEU A 85 -5.46 -7.21 -15.49
N PHE A 86 -6.54 -7.79 -15.00
CA PHE A 86 -6.51 -8.74 -13.88
C PHE A 86 -5.70 -9.99 -14.24
N ASN A 87 -5.83 -10.51 -15.46
CA ASN A 87 -5.05 -11.66 -15.93
C ASN A 87 -3.54 -11.38 -15.98
N VAL A 88 -3.14 -10.13 -16.15
CA VAL A 88 -1.73 -9.71 -16.06
C VAL A 88 -1.29 -9.55 -14.59
N ALA A 89 -2.17 -9.00 -13.76
CA ALA A 89 -1.91 -8.74 -12.34
C ALA A 89 -1.91 -10.00 -11.48
N TYR A 90 -2.73 -11.00 -11.83
CA TYR A 90 -2.82 -12.28 -11.14
C TYR A 90 -1.89 -13.32 -11.76
N ARG A 91 -1.09 -14.00 -10.93
CA ARG A 91 -0.25 -15.13 -11.36
C ARG A 91 -0.22 -16.23 -10.31
N VAL A 92 -0.04 -17.46 -10.79
CA VAL A 92 0.21 -18.63 -9.96
C VAL A 92 1.69 -18.99 -10.05
N GLU A 93 2.33 -19.08 -8.91
CA GLU A 93 3.78 -19.32 -8.78
C GLU A 93 4.01 -20.73 -8.21
N ALA A 94 3.60 -21.75 -8.97
CA ALA A 94 3.69 -23.14 -8.57
C ALA A 94 5.12 -23.66 -8.39
N HIS A 95 6.11 -22.94 -8.93
CA HIS A 95 7.52 -23.29 -8.82
C HIS A 95 8.16 -22.88 -7.47
N ILE A 96 7.48 -22.04 -6.67
CA ILE A 96 7.96 -21.57 -5.37
C ILE A 96 7.46 -22.51 -4.28
N ASN A 97 8.35 -22.96 -3.42
CA ASN A 97 7.97 -23.78 -2.27
C ASN A 97 7.40 -22.88 -1.15
N ALA A 98 6.11 -23.06 -0.83
CA ALA A 98 5.42 -22.30 0.23
C ALA A 98 6.00 -22.51 1.66
N HIS A 99 6.75 -23.58 1.89
CA HIS A 99 7.42 -23.86 3.17
C HIS A 99 8.86 -23.33 3.25
N ASP A 100 9.46 -22.96 2.12
CA ASP A 100 10.81 -22.40 2.10
C ASP A 100 10.75 -20.89 2.41
N CYS A 101 11.07 -20.54 3.65
CA CYS A 101 11.09 -19.15 4.08
C CYS A 101 12.10 -18.30 3.31
N ALA A 102 13.22 -18.86 2.89
CA ALA A 102 14.24 -18.12 2.13
C ALA A 102 13.75 -17.85 0.70
N ALA A 103 13.13 -18.84 0.06
CA ALA A 103 12.51 -18.66 -1.25
C ALA A 103 11.39 -17.63 -1.22
N LEU A 104 10.54 -17.65 -0.18
CA LEU A 104 9.46 -16.66 -0.02
C LEU A 104 10.00 -15.26 0.25
N GLU A 105 11.05 -15.09 1.06
CA GLU A 105 11.70 -13.81 1.30
C GLU A 105 12.35 -13.27 0.01
N ALA A 106 13.05 -14.12 -0.72
CA ALA A 106 13.63 -13.76 -2.01
C ALA A 106 12.56 -13.29 -3.02
N TYR A 107 11.45 -14.03 -3.11
CA TYR A 107 10.34 -13.68 -3.98
C TYR A 107 9.65 -12.36 -3.54
N GLN A 108 9.45 -12.15 -2.25
CA GLN A 108 8.94 -10.89 -1.71
C GLN A 108 9.84 -9.70 -2.09
N ASN A 109 11.15 -9.88 -2.00
CA ASN A 109 12.11 -8.86 -2.41
C ASN A 109 12.09 -8.61 -3.93
N GLN A 110 11.86 -9.64 -4.73
CA GLN A 110 11.61 -9.47 -6.16
C GLN A 110 10.37 -8.62 -6.41
N MET A 111 9.27 -8.92 -5.74
CA MET A 111 8.00 -8.17 -5.88
C MET A 111 8.12 -6.72 -5.42
N LEU A 112 8.94 -6.41 -4.40
CA LEU A 112 9.24 -5.03 -3.97
C LEU A 112 9.83 -4.19 -5.08
N ASN A 113 10.52 -4.81 -6.04
CA ASN A 113 11.22 -4.14 -7.13
C ASN A 113 10.49 -4.30 -8.47
N GLU A 114 9.34 -4.97 -8.47
CA GLU A 114 8.51 -5.13 -9.68
C GLU A 114 7.75 -3.83 -9.95
N VAL A 115 7.98 -3.25 -11.13
CA VAL A 115 7.33 -2.00 -11.54
C VAL A 115 5.84 -2.23 -11.80
N MET A 116 5.00 -1.44 -11.15
CA MET A 116 3.57 -1.39 -11.44
C MET A 116 3.29 -0.27 -12.43
N PRO A 117 2.72 -0.56 -13.61
CA PRO A 117 2.43 0.45 -14.62
C PRO A 117 1.18 1.26 -14.23
N LEU A 118 1.34 2.31 -13.41
CA LEU A 118 0.24 3.12 -12.85
C LEU A 118 -0.69 3.72 -13.90
N GLU A 119 -0.21 3.96 -15.12
CA GLU A 119 -0.99 4.60 -16.19
C GLU A 119 -1.85 3.61 -16.98
N ARG A 120 -1.52 2.31 -16.95
CA ARG A 120 -2.10 1.31 -17.86
C ARG A 120 -2.26 -0.09 -17.27
N GLY A 121 -2.11 -0.26 -15.97
CA GLY A 121 -2.25 -1.53 -15.27
C GLY A 121 -3.10 -1.40 -14.02
N LEU A 122 -3.43 -2.53 -13.41
CA LEU A 122 -4.03 -2.49 -12.08
C LEU A 122 -2.98 -2.05 -11.05
N SER A 123 -3.44 -1.35 -10.03
CA SER A 123 -2.62 -0.87 -8.91
C SER A 123 -2.22 -1.97 -7.92
N VAL A 124 -2.52 -3.20 -8.23
CA VAL A 124 -2.32 -4.38 -7.38
C VAL A 124 -1.71 -5.51 -8.19
N HIS A 125 -0.72 -6.19 -7.61
CA HIS A 125 -0.23 -7.48 -8.09
C HIS A 125 -0.63 -8.58 -7.11
N LEU A 126 -1.18 -9.66 -7.63
CA LEU A 126 -1.72 -10.78 -6.88
C LEU A 126 -0.98 -12.05 -7.29
N ARG A 127 -0.34 -12.72 -6.33
CA ARG A 127 0.41 -13.94 -6.58
C ARG A 127 -0.09 -15.03 -5.67
N PHE A 128 -0.34 -16.19 -6.23
CA PHE A 128 -0.75 -17.38 -5.49
C PHE A 128 0.32 -18.45 -5.59
N ILE A 129 0.79 -18.93 -4.46
CA ILE A 129 1.71 -20.06 -4.34
C ILE A 129 0.89 -21.23 -3.78
N PRO A 130 0.52 -22.20 -4.62
CA PRO A 130 -0.29 -23.34 -4.20
C PRO A 130 0.48 -24.25 -3.26
N HIS A 131 -0.21 -24.81 -2.29
CA HIS A 131 0.36 -25.84 -1.41
C HIS A 131 -0.78 -26.71 -0.82
N ALA A 132 -0.48 -27.99 -0.61
CA ALA A 132 -1.48 -28.98 -0.16
C ALA A 132 -2.09 -28.71 1.23
N SER A 133 -1.39 -27.96 2.09
CA SER A 133 -1.86 -27.63 3.46
C SER A 133 -1.84 -26.16 3.79
N GLN A 134 -0.83 -25.43 3.34
CA GLN A 134 -0.60 -24.02 3.71
C GLN A 134 -0.17 -23.19 2.50
N PRO A 135 -1.09 -22.90 1.58
CA PRO A 135 -0.78 -22.05 0.45
C PRO A 135 -0.49 -20.60 0.90
N VAL A 136 0.24 -19.88 0.05
CA VAL A 136 0.63 -18.50 0.32
C VAL A 136 0.07 -17.59 -0.75
N ILE A 137 -0.44 -16.45 -0.32
CA ILE A 137 -0.85 -15.36 -1.20
C ILE A 137 0.08 -14.18 -0.95
N PHE A 138 0.65 -13.64 -2.02
CA PHE A 138 1.24 -12.32 -2.00
C PHE A 138 0.27 -11.32 -2.59
N PHE A 139 -0.03 -10.30 -1.80
CA PHE A 139 -0.84 -9.15 -2.17
C PHE A 139 0.06 -7.93 -2.19
N CYS A 140 0.34 -7.39 -3.36
CA CYS A 140 1.15 -6.20 -3.52
C CYS A 140 0.29 -5.03 -3.96
N LEU A 141 0.32 -3.95 -3.21
CA LEU A 141 -0.39 -2.71 -3.53
C LEU A 141 0.62 -1.58 -3.73
N HIS A 142 0.41 -0.75 -4.75
CA HIS A 142 1.15 0.49 -4.87
C HIS A 142 0.72 1.49 -3.78
N HIS A 143 1.66 2.13 -3.11
CA HIS A 143 1.42 2.99 -1.94
C HIS A 143 0.50 4.19 -2.21
N LEU A 144 0.39 4.60 -3.47
CA LEU A 144 -0.57 5.63 -3.90
C LEU A 144 -2.02 5.24 -3.59
N PHE A 145 -2.35 3.95 -3.66
CA PHE A 145 -3.71 3.44 -3.53
C PHE A 145 -4.10 3.06 -2.09
N GLY A 146 -3.14 3.00 -1.19
CA GLY A 146 -3.41 2.73 0.22
C GLY A 146 -2.16 2.68 1.09
N ASP A 147 -2.38 2.90 2.36
CA ASP A 147 -1.40 2.70 3.42
C ASP A 147 -1.52 1.29 4.02
N GLY A 148 -0.73 1.00 5.04
CA GLY A 148 -0.76 -0.28 5.74
C GLY A 148 -2.15 -0.63 6.31
N ARG A 149 -2.92 0.35 6.74
CA ARG A 149 -4.29 0.13 7.27
C ARG A 149 -5.24 -0.28 6.15
N THR A 150 -5.18 0.41 5.02
CA THR A 150 -5.95 0.06 3.81
C THR A 150 -5.61 -1.35 3.33
N CYS A 151 -4.32 -1.70 3.28
CA CYS A 151 -3.89 -3.04 2.92
C CYS A 151 -4.43 -4.11 3.87
N MET A 152 -4.42 -3.88 5.19
CA MET A 152 -4.99 -4.82 6.17
C MET A 152 -6.50 -4.99 6.01
N GLN A 153 -7.22 -3.93 5.64
CA GLN A 153 -8.64 -4.02 5.30
C GLN A 153 -8.87 -4.87 4.05
N LEU A 154 -8.12 -4.62 2.97
CA LEU A 154 -8.19 -5.39 1.74
C LEU A 154 -7.87 -6.87 1.96
N VAL A 155 -6.85 -7.18 2.77
CA VAL A 155 -6.53 -8.55 3.19
C VAL A 155 -7.70 -9.17 3.97
N GLY A 156 -8.30 -8.43 4.90
CA GLY A 156 -9.46 -8.88 5.65
C GLY A 156 -10.66 -9.21 4.73
N ASP A 157 -10.92 -8.36 3.74
CA ASP A 157 -12.01 -8.58 2.77
C ASP A 157 -11.68 -9.74 1.82
N LEU A 158 -10.43 -9.91 1.40
CA LEU A 158 -10.00 -11.09 0.65
C LEU A 158 -10.24 -12.39 1.44
N LEU A 159 -9.91 -12.41 2.72
CA LEU A 159 -10.14 -13.59 3.57
C LEU A 159 -11.63 -13.88 3.77
N LYS A 160 -12.49 -12.86 3.87
CA LYS A 160 -13.94 -13.05 3.88
C LYS A 160 -14.44 -13.72 2.58
N LEU A 161 -14.00 -13.21 1.43
CA LEU A 161 -14.34 -13.76 0.13
C LEU A 161 -13.89 -15.22 -0.03
N LEU A 162 -12.67 -15.54 0.43
CA LEU A 162 -12.16 -16.92 0.45
C LEU A 162 -12.98 -17.86 1.35
N ASN A 163 -13.61 -17.31 2.38
CA ASN A 163 -14.54 -18.04 3.26
C ASN A 163 -15.99 -18.02 2.76
N GLY A 164 -16.24 -17.62 1.52
CA GLY A 164 -17.59 -17.57 0.92
C GLY A 164 -18.49 -16.47 1.48
N GLN A 165 -17.93 -15.50 2.21
CA GLN A 165 -18.68 -14.36 2.71
C GLN A 165 -18.75 -13.25 1.66
N THR A 166 -19.80 -12.46 1.70
CA THR A 166 -19.95 -11.26 0.86
C THR A 166 -19.27 -10.06 1.51
N ILE A 167 -18.81 -9.13 0.68
CA ILE A 167 -18.30 -7.83 1.11
C ILE A 167 -19.11 -6.73 0.43
N GLU A 168 -19.15 -5.56 1.04
CA GLU A 168 -19.84 -4.40 0.49
C GLU A 168 -18.97 -3.68 -0.54
N MET A 169 -19.64 -3.10 -1.56
CA MET A 169 -18.97 -2.22 -2.52
C MET A 169 -18.44 -0.99 -1.81
N GLN A 170 -17.16 -0.72 -1.94
CA GLN A 170 -16.54 0.45 -1.33
C GLN A 170 -16.77 1.69 -2.19
N ALA A 171 -17.17 2.77 -1.55
CA ALA A 171 -17.26 4.08 -2.22
C ALA A 171 -15.87 4.61 -2.55
N VAL A 172 -15.73 5.27 -3.70
CA VAL A 172 -14.50 6.00 -4.03
C VAL A 172 -14.57 7.37 -3.37
N GLU A 173 -13.79 7.55 -2.32
CA GLU A 173 -13.64 8.87 -1.73
C GLU A 173 -12.90 9.81 -2.68
N THR A 174 -13.38 11.04 -2.80
CA THR A 174 -12.72 12.12 -3.54
C THR A 174 -12.09 13.09 -2.56
N PRO A 175 -10.87 12.84 -2.09
CA PRO A 175 -10.23 13.78 -1.18
C PRO A 175 -9.94 15.08 -1.91
N SER A 176 -10.31 16.20 -1.31
CA SER A 176 -9.83 17.50 -1.77
C SER A 176 -8.35 17.63 -1.46
N MET A 177 -7.53 18.05 -2.45
CA MET A 177 -6.10 18.35 -2.20
C MET A 177 -5.90 19.35 -1.05
N LEU A 178 -6.84 20.22 -0.84
CA LEU A 178 -6.82 21.24 0.21
C LEU A 178 -7.70 20.89 1.40
N GLY A 179 -8.55 19.84 1.30
CA GLY A 179 -9.60 19.55 2.28
C GLY A 179 -9.10 19.36 3.71
N ALA A 180 -7.91 18.77 3.87
CA ALA A 180 -7.30 18.56 5.20
C ALA A 180 -6.66 19.84 5.78
N VAL A 181 -6.33 20.83 4.96
CA VAL A 181 -5.59 22.04 5.37
C VAL A 181 -6.33 23.33 5.06
N ALA A 182 -7.35 23.27 4.20
CA ALA A 182 -8.16 24.44 3.90
C ALA A 182 -9.12 24.74 5.07
N PRO A 183 -9.14 25.96 5.58
CA PRO A 183 -10.15 26.36 6.53
C PRO A 183 -11.53 26.37 5.89
N ALA A 184 -12.58 26.14 6.69
CA ALA A 184 -13.97 26.13 6.23
C ALA A 184 -14.38 27.46 5.54
N HIS A 185 -13.73 28.55 5.92
CA HIS A 185 -14.04 29.88 5.38
C HIS A 185 -12.74 30.61 4.99
N TRP A 186 -12.79 31.36 3.90
CA TRP A 186 -11.63 32.05 3.33
C TRP A 186 -10.95 33.06 4.30
N TRP A 187 -11.71 33.72 5.18
CA TRP A 187 -11.16 34.67 6.17
C TRP A 187 -10.33 34.00 7.28
N GLN A 188 -10.37 32.70 7.39
CA GLN A 188 -9.56 31.94 8.35
C GLN A 188 -8.14 31.64 7.82
N TRP A 189 -7.87 31.88 6.53
CA TRP A 189 -6.57 31.64 5.92
C TRP A 189 -5.41 32.38 6.62
N PRO A 190 -5.50 33.68 6.97
CA PRO A 190 -4.41 34.35 7.66
C PRO A 190 -4.06 33.68 8.98
N ARG A 191 -5.07 33.25 9.76
CA ARG A 191 -4.86 32.54 11.02
C ARG A 191 -4.26 31.15 10.80
N GLN A 192 -4.67 30.44 9.76
CA GLN A 192 -4.14 29.12 9.41
C GLN A 192 -2.66 29.20 8.96
N ILE A 193 -2.35 30.18 8.13
CA ILE A 193 -0.96 30.45 7.70
C ILE A 193 -0.08 30.80 8.90
N TRP A 194 -0.56 31.66 9.79
CA TRP A 194 0.16 32.02 10.99
C TRP A 194 0.41 30.81 11.90
N ARG A 195 -0.60 29.99 12.15
CA ARG A 195 -0.47 28.75 12.92
C ARG A 195 0.53 27.78 12.29
N SER A 196 0.48 27.61 10.97
CA SER A 196 1.40 26.76 10.22
C SER A 196 2.85 27.25 10.35
N ARG A 197 3.07 28.57 10.30
CA ARG A 197 4.40 29.18 10.54
C ARG A 197 4.87 28.98 11.97
N GLN A 198 4.02 29.21 12.95
CA GLN A 198 4.33 28.97 14.36
C GLN A 198 4.69 27.51 14.62
N HIS A 199 3.93 26.59 14.04
CA HIS A 199 4.25 25.16 14.14
C HIS A 199 5.62 24.83 13.58
N LYS A 200 5.97 25.34 12.38
CA LYS A 200 7.30 25.17 11.78
C LYS A 200 8.41 25.74 12.64
N VAL A 201 8.23 26.94 13.19
CA VAL A 201 9.22 27.58 14.08
C VAL A 201 9.41 26.79 15.37
N ASN A 202 8.33 26.33 15.97
CA ASN A 202 8.38 25.52 17.19
C ASN A 202 9.03 24.16 16.93
N GLU A 203 8.72 23.54 15.80
CA GLU A 203 9.32 22.28 15.39
C GLU A 203 10.83 22.44 15.11
N ALA A 204 11.23 23.50 14.41
CA ALA A 204 12.65 23.81 14.18
C ALA A 204 13.40 24.05 15.51
N LYS A 205 12.78 24.77 16.48
CA LYS A 205 13.36 24.95 17.81
C LYS A 205 13.48 23.62 18.57
N ARG A 206 12.49 22.77 18.48
CA ARG A 206 12.53 21.44 19.09
C ARG A 206 13.64 20.58 18.49
N GLN A 207 13.77 20.59 17.15
CA GLN A 207 14.79 19.82 16.44
C GLN A 207 16.22 20.34 16.70
N ALA A 208 16.41 21.65 16.86
CA ALA A 208 17.71 22.24 17.14
C ALA A 208 18.35 21.78 18.47
N GLY A 209 17.52 21.30 19.42
CA GLY A 209 17.98 20.73 20.69
C GLY A 209 18.20 19.20 20.65
N LEU A 210 17.92 18.55 19.51
CA LEU A 210 18.06 17.11 19.37
C LEU A 210 19.35 16.76 18.62
N HIS A 211 20.19 15.90 19.22
CA HIS A 211 21.25 15.22 18.49
C HIS A 211 20.60 14.19 17.54
N ILE A 212 20.34 14.62 16.31
CA ILE A 212 19.83 13.71 15.28
C ILE A 212 21.04 12.96 14.72
N GLN A 213 21.21 11.70 15.14
CA GLN A 213 22.11 10.79 14.44
C GLN A 213 21.40 10.33 13.16
N GLN A 214 21.98 10.65 12.02
CA GLN A 214 21.58 10.05 10.76
C GLN A 214 22.20 8.66 10.68
N LEU A 215 21.38 7.66 10.37
CA LEU A 215 21.89 6.36 9.97
C LEU A 215 22.81 6.56 8.76
N PRO A 216 24.00 5.91 8.72
CA PRO A 216 24.89 6.02 7.57
C PRO A 216 24.15 5.52 6.33
N MET A 217 23.76 6.44 5.46
CA MET A 217 23.19 6.07 4.17
C MET A 217 24.30 5.53 3.30
N GLN A 218 24.16 4.31 2.83
CA GLN A 218 24.97 3.86 1.72
C GLN A 218 24.67 4.77 0.54
N THR A 219 25.67 5.49 0.06
CA THR A 219 25.58 6.28 -1.16
C THR A 219 25.47 5.34 -2.34
N THR A 220 24.26 4.88 -2.62
CA THR A 220 23.98 4.18 -3.88
C THR A 220 23.57 5.24 -4.90
N THR A 221 24.26 5.26 -6.02
CA THR A 221 23.91 6.10 -7.17
C THR A 221 22.62 5.66 -7.87
N HIS A 222 22.00 4.58 -7.43
CA HIS A 222 20.78 4.01 -7.98
C HIS A 222 19.77 3.72 -6.88
N PHE A 223 18.66 4.42 -6.88
CA PHE A 223 17.51 4.23 -5.98
C PHE A 223 16.66 2.99 -6.30
N SER A 224 17.20 2.01 -7.00
CA SER A 224 16.40 1.02 -7.71
C SER A 224 16.20 -0.31 -6.98
N VAL A 225 16.77 -0.52 -5.81
CA VAL A 225 16.65 -1.81 -5.13
C VAL A 225 16.18 -1.64 -3.69
N ASN A 226 14.95 -2.07 -3.43
CA ASN A 226 14.42 -2.22 -2.10
C ASN A 226 14.67 -3.64 -1.59
N ALA A 227 14.98 -3.79 -0.31
CA ALA A 227 15.08 -5.09 0.35
C ALA A 227 14.32 -5.08 1.66
N MET A 228 13.57 -6.14 1.91
CA MET A 228 12.85 -6.35 3.16
C MET A 228 13.43 -7.59 3.83
N ARG A 229 13.68 -7.51 5.13
CA ARG A 229 13.99 -8.67 5.97
C ARG A 229 12.92 -8.82 7.04
N GLN A 230 12.49 -10.04 7.26
CA GLN A 230 11.51 -10.34 8.29
C GLN A 230 12.21 -11.02 9.47
N HIS A 231 12.06 -10.43 10.64
CA HIS A 231 12.50 -11.05 11.89
C HIS A 231 11.27 -11.36 12.76
N ARG A 232 11.10 -12.63 13.08
CA ARG A 232 10.06 -13.08 14.00
C ARG A 232 10.59 -13.01 15.41
N VAL A 233 9.99 -12.14 16.23
CA VAL A 233 10.30 -12.04 17.65
C VAL A 233 9.41 -13.01 18.42
N SER A 234 10.02 -13.88 19.23
CA SER A 234 9.29 -14.87 20.07
C SER A 234 8.63 -14.27 21.30
N VAL A 235 8.84 -12.98 21.57
CA VAL A 235 8.30 -12.26 22.71
C VAL A 235 6.89 -11.76 22.43
N GLY A 236 5.94 -12.06 23.33
CA GLY A 236 4.55 -11.61 23.18
C GLY A 236 4.40 -10.09 23.19
N SER A 237 3.50 -9.57 22.37
CA SER A 237 3.27 -8.12 22.22
C SER A 237 2.93 -7.39 23.52
N ALA A 238 2.33 -8.09 24.50
CA ALA A 238 2.03 -7.55 25.83
C ALA A 238 3.31 -7.20 26.60
N VAL A 239 4.32 -8.05 26.53
CA VAL A 239 5.64 -7.85 27.18
C VAL A 239 6.36 -6.65 26.57
N LEU A 240 6.34 -6.56 25.23
CA LEU A 240 6.94 -5.43 24.51
C LEU A 240 6.25 -4.10 24.84
N ARG A 241 4.90 -4.09 24.93
CA ARG A 241 4.13 -2.91 25.35
C ARG A 241 4.46 -2.50 26.79
N GLN A 242 4.63 -3.46 27.69
CA GLN A 242 5.01 -3.18 29.07
C GLN A 242 6.43 -2.59 29.16
N ALA A 243 7.38 -3.13 28.39
CA ALA A 243 8.74 -2.59 28.31
C ALA A 243 8.75 -1.14 27.77
N ALA A 244 8.02 -0.88 26.68
CA ALA A 244 7.88 0.47 26.12
C ALA A 244 7.28 1.46 27.12
N ARG A 245 6.22 1.05 27.86
CA ARG A 245 5.61 1.88 28.91
C ARG A 245 6.58 2.21 30.05
N LYS A 246 7.40 1.24 30.47
CA LYS A 246 8.42 1.48 31.51
C LYS A 246 9.45 2.54 31.09
N LEU A 247 9.72 2.65 29.79
CA LEU A 247 10.61 3.65 29.21
C LEU A 247 9.89 4.95 28.84
N GLY A 248 8.60 5.07 29.09
CA GLY A 248 7.82 6.26 28.75
C GLY A 248 7.65 6.52 27.25
N VAL A 249 7.83 5.48 26.40
CA VAL A 249 7.76 5.60 24.94
C VAL A 249 6.62 4.78 24.34
N SER A 250 6.22 5.09 23.11
CA SER A 250 5.27 4.25 22.37
C SER A 250 5.90 2.91 21.97
N LEU A 251 5.09 1.88 21.77
CA LEU A 251 5.59 0.60 21.25
C LEU A 251 6.31 0.77 19.92
N ASN A 252 5.79 1.63 19.05
CA ASN A 252 6.41 1.90 17.75
C ASN A 252 7.80 2.55 17.93
N THR A 253 7.92 3.56 18.79
CA THR A 253 9.22 4.18 19.12
C THR A 253 10.20 3.15 19.68
N PHE A 254 9.73 2.29 20.61
CA PHE A 254 10.54 1.23 21.20
C PHE A 254 11.06 0.26 20.14
N MET A 255 10.20 -0.20 19.21
CA MET A 255 10.59 -1.13 18.14
C MET A 255 11.55 -0.49 17.14
N VAL A 256 11.30 0.75 16.74
CA VAL A 256 12.20 1.47 15.80
C VAL A 256 13.57 1.68 16.43
N SER A 257 13.65 2.06 17.71
CA SER A 257 14.94 2.24 18.40
C SER A 257 15.69 0.94 18.64
N ALA A 258 15.03 -0.21 18.63
CA ALA A 258 15.68 -1.52 18.76
C ALA A 258 16.31 -2.03 17.45
N VAL A 259 15.93 -1.44 16.32
CA VAL A 259 16.42 -1.81 14.98
C VAL A 259 17.50 -0.82 14.49
N ALA A 260 17.52 0.39 15.03
CA ALA A 260 18.53 1.42 14.72
C ALA A 260 19.84 1.15 15.49
#